data_73f7799d4347e4ac77d6ae47e11b6456
#
_entry.id   73f7799d4347e4ac77d6ae47e11b6456
#
_cell.length_a   1.000
_cell.length_b   1.000
_cell.length_c   1.000
_cell.angle_alpha   90.00
_cell.angle_beta   90.00
_cell.angle_gamma   90.00
#
_symmetry.space_group_name_H-M   'P 1'
#
loop_
_entity.id
_entity.type
_entity.pdbx_description
1 polymer ?
#
loop_
_entity_poly.entity_id
_entity_poly.type
_entity_poly.pdbx_seq_one_letter_code
_entity_poly.pdbx_strand_id
1 'polypeptide(L)'
;SGVYKGRYIDFEAKETQQKQSMPMKNFHQHQIDHMEAVVLQGGICFVLLHFAKLNDTYLLPAPALIRFYNIDHGSKSMPISYIQEHGFLVDKNRLPSVPYLDIIEQKLLGGI
;
A
#
# COMPACT_ATOMS: atom_id res chain seq x y z
N SER A 1 -1.62 4.80 -12.39
CA SER A 1 -0.49 5.75 -12.35
C SER A 1 -0.97 7.16 -12.70
N GLY A 2 -0.24 8.17 -12.28
CA GLY A 2 -0.60 9.55 -12.50
C GLY A 2 0.38 10.52 -11.88
N VAL A 3 -0.02 11.78 -11.80
CA VAL A 3 0.81 12.83 -11.21
C VAL A 3 -0.03 13.63 -10.21
N TYR A 4 0.54 13.88 -9.03
CA TYR A 4 -0.11 14.68 -8.00
C TYR A 4 0.91 15.62 -7.41
N LYS A 5 0.63 16.92 -7.47
CA LYS A 5 1.54 17.98 -6.99
C LYS A 5 2.96 17.83 -7.52
N GLY A 6 3.06 17.51 -8.81
CA GLY A 6 4.34 17.37 -9.49
C GLY A 6 5.07 16.08 -9.24
N ARG A 7 4.47 15.11 -8.51
CA ARG A 7 5.09 13.83 -8.22
C ARG A 7 4.34 12.71 -8.93
N TYR A 8 5.08 11.76 -9.47
CA TYR A 8 4.51 10.57 -10.07
C TYR A 8 3.87 9.70 -8.99
N ILE A 9 2.66 9.25 -9.24
CA ILE A 9 1.92 8.39 -8.32
C ILE A 9 1.62 7.08 -9.01
N ASP A 10 1.91 5.99 -8.33
CA ASP A 10 1.54 4.67 -8.80
C ASP A 10 1.00 3.85 -7.64
N PHE A 11 0.04 3.00 -7.92
CA PHE A 11 -0.48 2.11 -6.89
C PHE A 11 -1.06 0.85 -7.50
N GLU A 12 -1.17 -0.19 -6.68
CA GLU A 12 -1.85 -1.43 -7.03
C GLU A 12 -2.84 -1.78 -5.95
N ALA A 13 -3.89 -2.50 -6.35
CA ALA A 13 -4.91 -2.97 -5.42
C ALA A 13 -4.87 -4.49 -5.37
N LYS A 14 -4.94 -5.03 -4.16
CA LYS A 14 -4.99 -6.48 -3.90
C LYS A 14 -6.14 -6.77 -2.96
N GLU A 15 -6.76 -7.93 -3.13
CA GLU A 15 -7.87 -8.35 -2.28
C GLU A 15 -7.59 -9.73 -1.73
N THR A 16 -8.05 -9.99 -0.52
CA THR A 16 -7.96 -11.32 0.09
C THR A 16 -9.26 -11.66 0.81
N GLN A 17 -9.55 -12.97 0.87
CA GLN A 17 -10.63 -13.50 1.68
C GLN A 17 -10.16 -13.82 3.10
N GLN A 18 -8.86 -13.76 3.35
CA GLN A 18 -8.32 -13.95 4.68
C GLN A 18 -8.68 -12.77 5.58
N LYS A 19 -8.83 -13.02 6.88
CA LYS A 19 -9.16 -11.96 7.83
C LYS A 19 -7.96 -11.40 8.56
N GLN A 20 -6.88 -12.16 8.64
CA GLN A 20 -5.77 -11.81 9.53
C GLN A 20 -4.47 -11.51 8.80
N SER A 21 -4.41 -11.76 7.51
CA SER A 21 -3.17 -11.55 6.76
C SER A 21 -3.43 -11.41 5.27
N MET A 22 -2.47 -10.79 4.59
CA MET A 22 -2.48 -10.67 3.13
C MET A 22 -1.45 -11.66 2.58
N PRO A 23 -1.87 -12.63 1.75
CA PRO A 23 -0.92 -13.60 1.18
C PRO A 23 0.13 -12.90 0.32
N MET A 24 1.39 -13.22 0.58
CA MET A 24 2.50 -12.61 -0.17
C MET A 24 2.62 -13.14 -1.60
N LYS A 25 2.02 -14.28 -1.90
CA LYS A 25 1.97 -14.78 -3.28
C LYS A 25 1.24 -13.86 -4.24
N ASN A 26 0.43 -12.94 -3.71
CA ASN A 26 -0.27 -11.94 -4.52
C ASN A 26 0.68 -10.88 -5.08
N PHE A 27 1.90 -10.81 -4.57
CA PHE A 27 2.90 -9.84 -5.01
C PHE A 27 4.01 -10.57 -5.76
N HIS A 28 4.23 -10.19 -7.02
CA HIS A 28 5.27 -10.78 -7.85
C HIS A 28 6.54 -9.94 -7.77
N GLN A 29 7.70 -10.60 -7.98
CA GLN A 29 8.99 -9.91 -7.89
C GLN A 29 9.05 -8.67 -8.77
N HIS A 30 8.54 -8.76 -9.99
CA HIS A 30 8.59 -7.61 -10.91
C HIS A 30 7.75 -6.43 -10.42
N GLN A 31 6.68 -6.69 -9.66
CA GLN A 31 5.86 -5.63 -9.08
C GLN A 31 6.64 -4.92 -7.96
N ILE A 32 7.32 -5.69 -7.13
CA ILE A 32 8.16 -5.14 -6.06
C ILE A 32 9.30 -4.32 -6.67
N ASP A 33 9.94 -4.82 -7.71
CA ASP A 33 11.03 -4.11 -8.40
C ASP A 33 10.54 -2.79 -8.98
N HIS A 34 9.34 -2.79 -9.58
CA HIS A 34 8.74 -1.59 -10.14
C HIS A 34 8.46 -0.54 -9.05
N MET A 35 7.87 -0.98 -7.94
CA MET A 35 7.59 -0.08 -6.82
C MET A 35 8.88 0.54 -6.27
N GLU A 36 9.92 -0.27 -6.15
CA GLU A 36 11.20 0.19 -5.67
C GLU A 36 11.78 1.25 -6.60
N ALA A 37 11.68 1.04 -7.91
CA ALA A 37 12.16 2.00 -8.89
C ALA A 37 11.39 3.33 -8.80
N VAL A 38 10.07 3.26 -8.63
CA VAL A 38 9.25 4.46 -8.47
C VAL A 38 9.67 5.25 -7.23
N VAL A 39 9.85 4.57 -6.12
CA VAL A 39 10.25 5.20 -4.86
C VAL A 39 11.63 5.84 -5.00
N LEU A 40 12.58 5.14 -5.61
CA LEU A 40 13.95 5.64 -5.78
C LEU A 40 14.00 6.89 -6.66
N GLN A 41 13.05 7.05 -7.57
CA GLN A 41 12.97 8.23 -8.43
C GLN A 41 12.16 9.36 -7.81
N GLY A 42 11.80 9.24 -6.54
CA GLY A 42 11.06 10.30 -5.85
C GLY A 42 9.57 10.27 -6.07
N GLY A 43 9.05 9.21 -6.69
CA GLY A 43 7.62 9.04 -6.86
C GLY A 43 6.94 8.54 -5.60
N ILE A 44 5.62 8.61 -5.60
CA ILE A 44 4.77 8.11 -4.52
C ILE A 44 4.20 6.78 -4.99
N CYS A 45 4.43 5.73 -4.19
CA CYS A 45 3.93 4.40 -4.51
C CYS A 45 3.32 3.77 -3.27
N PHE A 46 2.18 3.12 -3.44
CA PHE A 46 1.50 2.44 -2.35
C PHE A 46 0.65 1.29 -2.88
N VAL A 47 0.17 0.46 -1.98
CA VAL A 47 -0.78 -0.59 -2.31
C VAL A 47 -2.05 -0.40 -1.50
N LEU A 48 -3.16 -0.74 -2.11
CA LEU A 48 -4.46 -0.77 -1.44
C LEU A 48 -4.79 -2.23 -1.18
N LEU A 49 -4.94 -2.57 0.08
CA LEU A 49 -5.13 -3.94 0.53
C LEU A 49 -6.56 -4.08 1.07
N HIS A 50 -7.40 -4.79 0.34
CA HIS A 50 -8.80 -4.97 0.71
C HIS A 50 -9.00 -6.34 1.35
N PHE A 51 -9.47 -6.33 2.59
CA PHE A 51 -9.87 -7.52 3.33
C PHE A 51 -11.37 -7.68 3.17
N ALA A 52 -11.78 -8.52 2.22
CA ALA A 52 -13.18 -8.58 1.80
C ALA A 52 -14.12 -8.96 2.94
N LYS A 53 -13.72 -9.92 3.78
CA LYS A 53 -14.57 -10.38 4.87
C LYS A 53 -14.70 -9.39 6.02
N LEU A 54 -13.78 -8.45 6.14
CA LEU A 54 -13.85 -7.36 7.10
C LEU A 54 -14.43 -6.11 6.47
N ASN A 55 -14.52 -6.09 5.15
CA ASN A 55 -14.88 -4.91 4.37
C ASN A 55 -14.04 -3.70 4.73
N ASP A 56 -12.75 -3.93 4.93
CA ASP A 56 -11.78 -2.88 5.25
C ASP A 56 -10.70 -2.83 4.19
N THR A 57 -10.34 -1.60 3.82
CA THR A 57 -9.25 -1.34 2.89
C THR A 57 -8.18 -0.54 3.60
N TYR A 58 -6.92 -0.98 3.48
CA TYR A 58 -5.77 -0.27 4.02
C TYR A 58 -4.91 0.26 2.90
N LEU A 59 -4.39 1.47 3.08
CA LEU A 59 -3.33 1.98 2.23
C LEU A 59 -2.01 1.70 2.91
N LEU A 60 -1.14 0.95 2.25
CA LEU A 60 0.19 0.64 2.76
C LEU A 60 1.23 1.29 1.83
N PRO A 61 2.06 2.21 2.34
CA PRO A 61 3.14 2.79 1.52
C PRO A 61 4.08 1.71 1.01
N ALA A 62 4.52 1.85 -0.23
CA ALA A 62 5.39 0.85 -0.85
C ALA A 62 6.67 0.58 -0.05
N PRO A 63 7.34 1.58 0.57
CA PRO A 63 8.52 1.27 1.38
C PRO A 63 8.27 0.25 2.48
N ALA A 64 7.09 0.28 3.10
CA ALA A 64 6.75 -0.70 4.14
C ALA A 64 6.55 -2.10 3.54
N LEU A 65 5.89 -2.18 2.39
CA LEU A 65 5.72 -3.46 1.69
C LEU A 65 7.06 -4.02 1.23
N ILE A 66 7.90 -3.18 0.64
CA ILE A 66 9.22 -3.59 0.15
C ILE A 66 10.08 -4.12 1.31
N ARG A 67 10.05 -3.42 2.43
CA ARG A 67 10.80 -3.86 3.62
C ARG A 67 10.33 -5.22 4.11
N PHE A 68 9.02 -5.44 4.19
CA PHE A 68 8.48 -6.73 4.60
C PHE A 68 8.90 -7.82 3.63
N TYR A 69 8.77 -7.55 2.34
CA TYR A 69 9.12 -8.50 1.28
C TYR A 69 10.60 -8.90 1.35
N ASN A 70 11.49 -7.93 1.58
CA ASN A 70 12.93 -8.18 1.60
C ASN A 70 13.41 -8.83 2.90
N ILE A 71 12.84 -8.44 4.04
CA ILE A 71 13.28 -8.95 5.35
C ILE A 71 12.63 -10.29 5.65
N ASP A 72 11.33 -10.39 5.39
CA ASP A 72 10.53 -11.59 5.68
C ASP A 72 10.15 -12.34 4.42
N HIS A 73 11.03 -12.40 3.44
CA HIS A 73 10.70 -13.02 2.15
C HIS A 73 10.35 -14.50 2.26
N GLY A 74 10.69 -15.15 3.37
CA GLY A 74 10.26 -16.53 3.63
C GLY A 74 8.85 -16.62 4.22
N SER A 75 8.28 -15.52 4.64
CA SER A 75 6.91 -15.48 5.16
C SER A 75 5.91 -15.64 4.04
N LYS A 76 4.87 -16.44 4.29
CA LYS A 76 3.81 -16.66 3.31
C LYS A 76 2.76 -15.56 3.33
N SER A 77 2.65 -14.83 4.43
CA SER A 77 1.60 -13.84 4.62
C SER A 77 2.10 -12.65 5.42
N MET A 78 1.60 -11.47 5.06
CA MET A 78 1.86 -10.25 5.81
C MET A 78 0.72 -10.07 6.82
N PRO A 79 1.03 -10.07 8.12
CA PRO A 79 -0.01 -9.95 9.14
C PRO A 79 -0.75 -8.62 9.03
N ILE A 80 -2.04 -8.63 9.33
CA ILE A 80 -2.82 -7.39 9.33
C ILE A 80 -2.27 -6.41 10.35
N SER A 81 -1.68 -6.90 11.45
CA SER A 81 -1.07 -6.03 12.45
C SER A 81 0.08 -5.19 11.88
N TYR A 82 0.87 -5.78 10.99
CA TYR A 82 1.93 -5.04 10.31
C TYR A 82 1.33 -3.95 9.41
N ILE A 83 0.27 -4.29 8.68
CA ILE A 83 -0.42 -3.37 7.79
C ILE A 83 -1.01 -2.21 8.60
N GLN A 84 -1.62 -2.52 9.74
CA GLN A 84 -2.22 -1.50 10.61
C GLN A 84 -1.15 -0.59 11.23
N GLU A 85 0.00 -1.14 11.57
CA GLU A 85 1.09 -0.37 12.17
C GLU A 85 1.73 0.59 11.16
N HIS A 86 1.92 0.14 9.92
CA HIS A 86 2.67 0.89 8.91
C HIS A 86 1.80 1.56 7.85
N GLY A 87 0.50 1.28 7.85
CA GLY A 87 -0.43 1.80 6.86
C GLY A 87 -1.57 2.56 7.49
N PHE A 88 -2.61 2.77 6.70
CA PHE A 88 -3.73 3.62 7.09
C PHE A 88 -5.03 2.97 6.66
N LEU A 89 -6.02 2.95 7.55
CA LEU A 89 -7.36 2.52 7.20
C LEU A 89 -8.01 3.58 6.32
N VAL A 90 -8.53 3.17 5.18
CA VAL A 90 -9.20 4.08 4.25
C VAL A 90 -10.63 4.29 4.71
N ASP A 91 -11.05 5.56 4.77
CA ASP A 91 -12.41 5.91 5.17
C ASP A 91 -13.40 5.60 4.03
N LYS A 92 -14.20 4.56 4.22
CA LYS A 92 -15.17 4.09 3.22
C LYS A 92 -16.32 5.07 3.00
N ASN A 93 -16.54 5.99 3.91
CA ASN A 93 -17.64 6.94 3.83
C ASN A 93 -17.32 8.14 2.95
N ARG A 94 -16.11 8.22 2.45
CA ARG A 94 -15.68 9.29 1.56
C ARG A 94 -15.62 8.77 0.12
N LEU A 95 -15.64 9.71 -0.84
CA LEU A 95 -15.54 9.35 -2.25
C LEU A 95 -14.22 8.63 -2.50
N PRO A 96 -14.21 7.65 -3.43
CA PRO A 96 -13.04 6.78 -3.60
C PRO A 96 -11.72 7.51 -3.79
N SER A 97 -11.69 8.57 -4.58
CA SER A 97 -10.43 9.26 -4.85
C SER A 97 -10.02 10.24 -3.75
N VAL A 98 -10.98 10.77 -3.01
CA VAL A 98 -10.71 11.81 -2.00
C VAL A 98 -9.92 11.28 -0.81
N PRO A 99 -10.30 10.16 -0.19
CA PRO A 99 -9.52 9.65 0.94
C PRO A 99 -8.08 9.32 0.57
N TYR A 100 -7.86 8.83 -0.63
CA TYR A 100 -6.49 8.50 -1.05
C TYR A 100 -5.64 9.76 -1.18
N LEU A 101 -6.18 10.81 -1.81
CA LEU A 101 -5.46 12.07 -1.97
C LEU A 101 -5.21 12.74 -0.62
N ASP A 102 -6.19 12.70 0.28
CA ASP A 102 -6.04 13.24 1.63
C ASP A 102 -4.93 12.51 2.39
N ILE A 103 -4.91 11.19 2.32
CA ILE A 103 -3.89 10.39 3.00
C ILE A 103 -2.52 10.69 2.42
N ILE A 104 -2.41 10.77 1.09
CA ILE A 104 -1.17 11.10 0.43
C ILE A 104 -0.66 12.47 0.90
N GLU A 105 -1.53 13.47 0.91
CA GLU A 105 -1.15 14.81 1.31
C GLU A 105 -0.75 14.89 2.78
N GLN A 106 -1.55 14.30 3.66
CA GLN A 106 -1.33 14.42 5.10
C GLN A 106 -0.24 13.50 5.63
N LYS A 107 -0.13 12.30 5.09
CA LYS A 107 0.74 11.27 5.65
C LYS A 107 2.01 11.03 4.86
N LEU A 108 1.95 11.20 3.54
CA LEU A 108 3.09 10.92 2.68
C LEU A 108 3.82 12.18 2.22
N LEU A 109 3.11 13.26 1.95
CA LEU A 109 3.68 14.52 1.51
C LEU A 109 3.78 15.55 2.63
N GLY A 110 2.74 15.64 3.46
CA GLY A 110 2.68 16.64 4.53
C GLY A 110 3.74 16.44 5.60
N GLY A 111 4.27 15.24 5.75
CA GLY A 111 5.33 14.94 6.71
C GLY A 111 6.74 15.21 6.18
N ILE A 112 6.84 15.65 4.96
CA ILE A 112 8.10 15.99 4.34
C ILE A 112 8.39 17.50 4.51
#